data_1439f99e8993bdf5886c1e2ddb2bc24c
#
_entry.id   1439f99e8993bdf5886c1e2ddb2bc24c
#
_cell.length_a   1.000
_cell.length_b   1.000
_cell.length_c   1.000
_cell.angle_alpha   90.00
_cell.angle_beta   90.00
_cell.angle_gamma   90.00
#
_symmetry.space_group_name_H-M   'P 1'
#
loop_
_entity.id
_entity.type
_entity.pdbx_description
1 polymer ?
#
loop_
_entity_poly.entity_id
_entity_poly.type
_entity_poly.pdbx_seq_one_letter_code
_entity_poly.pdbx_strand_id
1 'polypeptide(L)'
;MVDNATLGTIIKVVGVGGAGGNAVQHMINKGVSGVEFIAANTDAQALSHSDAHNIIQIGDTGLGAGMRPDIGRQLAEQSRERIEDALRGAHVVFIV
;
A
#
# COMPACT_ATOMS: atom_id res chain seq x y z
N MET A 1 12.86 -22.11 9.35
CA MET A 1 11.48 -21.68 9.56
C MET A 1 10.74 -21.69 8.23
N VAL A 2 9.55 -22.23 8.23
CA VAL A 2 8.70 -22.26 7.05
C VAL A 2 7.88 -20.96 7.02
N ASP A 3 7.99 -20.20 5.96
CA ASP A 3 7.18 -18.99 5.81
C ASP A 3 5.95 -19.28 4.95
N ASN A 4 5.09 -18.29 4.79
CA ASN A 4 3.85 -18.44 4.04
C ASN A 4 4.11 -18.76 2.57
N ALA A 5 5.17 -18.22 1.99
CA ALA A 5 5.50 -18.48 0.60
C ALA A 5 5.88 -19.94 0.41
N THR A 6 6.61 -20.52 1.37
CA THR A 6 6.97 -21.95 1.35
C THR A 6 5.73 -22.83 1.45
N LEU A 7 4.74 -22.42 2.24
CA LEU A 7 3.48 -23.15 2.37
C LEU A 7 2.51 -22.86 1.23
N GLY A 8 2.87 -21.95 0.33
CA GLY A 8 1.99 -21.56 -0.77
C GLY A 8 0.95 -20.53 -0.43
N THR A 9 0.94 -20.03 0.80
CA THR A 9 0.00 -18.98 1.21
C THR A 9 0.71 -17.62 1.21
N ILE A 10 0.21 -16.71 0.41
CA ILE A 10 0.76 -15.36 0.30
C ILE A 10 -0.20 -14.39 0.96
N ILE A 11 0.28 -13.72 1.99
CA ILE A 11 -0.50 -12.75 2.77
C ILE A 11 0.11 -11.37 2.57
N LYS A 12 -0.72 -10.41 2.23
CA LYS A 12 -0.30 -9.01 2.07
C LYS A 12 -1.11 -8.12 2.99
N VAL A 13 -0.47 -7.12 3.56
CA VAL A 13 -1.11 -6.12 4.41
C VAL A 13 -0.87 -4.76 3.78
N VAL A 14 -1.94 -4.04 3.52
CA VAL A 14 -1.90 -2.71 2.92
C VAL A 14 -2.30 -1.69 3.97
N GLY A 15 -1.40 -0.78 4.27
CA GLY A 15 -1.71 0.38 5.12
C GLY A 15 -1.98 1.59 4.25
N VAL A 16 -3.18 2.15 4.37
CA VAL A 16 -3.62 3.28 3.55
C VAL A 16 -3.68 4.54 4.40
N GLY A 17 -3.09 5.61 3.91
CA GLY A 17 -3.07 6.89 4.62
C GLY A 17 -2.10 6.91 5.78
N GLY A 18 -2.16 7.98 6.58
CA GLY A 18 -1.24 8.16 7.70
C GLY A 18 -1.41 7.11 8.78
N ALA A 19 -2.64 6.85 9.19
CA ALA A 19 -2.92 5.86 10.25
C ALA A 19 -2.58 4.44 9.79
N GLY A 20 -2.94 4.09 8.56
CA GLY A 20 -2.62 2.78 8.01
C GLY A 20 -1.12 2.56 7.85
N GLY A 21 -0.42 3.58 7.40
CA GLY A 21 1.05 3.54 7.30
C GLY A 21 1.71 3.36 8.66
N ASN A 22 1.21 4.03 9.69
CA ASN A 22 1.72 3.87 11.04
C ASN A 22 1.46 2.46 11.58
N ALA A 23 0.28 1.91 11.29
CA ALA A 23 -0.05 0.56 11.71
C ALA A 23 0.89 -0.47 11.06
N VAL A 24 1.15 -0.33 9.77
CA VAL A 24 2.09 -1.20 9.06
C VAL A 24 3.49 -1.06 9.65
N GLN A 25 3.95 0.16 9.88
CA GLN A 25 5.27 0.39 10.44
C GLN A 25 5.39 -0.24 11.83
N HIS A 26 4.34 -0.16 12.61
CA HIS A 26 4.32 -0.78 13.93
C HIS A 26 4.47 -2.31 13.85
N MET A 27 3.77 -2.93 12.92
CA MET A 27 3.91 -4.39 12.69
C MET A 27 5.33 -4.76 12.27
N ILE A 28 5.92 -3.98 11.38
CA ILE A 28 7.30 -4.20 10.94
C ILE A 28 8.25 -4.09 12.13
N ASN A 29 8.08 -3.07 12.95
CA ASN A 29 8.94 -2.84 14.12
C ASN A 29 8.79 -3.95 15.17
N LYS A 30 7.63 -4.58 15.22
CA LYS A 30 7.37 -5.71 16.13
C LYS A 30 7.89 -7.03 15.59
N GLY A 31 8.45 -7.04 14.40
CA GLY A 31 9.05 -8.24 13.82
C GLY A 31 8.06 -9.21 13.20
N VAL A 32 6.87 -8.75 12.83
CA VAL A 32 5.91 -9.59 12.11
C VAL A 32 6.55 -10.04 10.79
N SER A 33 6.56 -11.35 10.54
CA SER A 33 7.17 -11.93 9.35
C SER A 33 6.18 -12.82 8.62
N GLY A 34 6.55 -13.27 7.42
CA GLY A 34 5.68 -14.12 6.60
C GLY A 34 4.59 -13.34 5.89
N VAL A 35 4.68 -12.02 5.88
CA VAL A 35 3.68 -11.12 5.31
C VAL A 35 4.40 -10.08 4.48
N GLU A 36 3.83 -9.72 3.34
CA GLU A 36 4.33 -8.60 2.56
C GLU A 36 3.57 -7.34 2.95
N PHE A 37 4.30 -6.30 3.28
CA PHE A 37 3.72 -5.02 3.69
C PHE A 37 3.74 -4.03 2.55
N ILE A 38 2.63 -3.31 2.40
CA ILE A 38 2.45 -2.29 1.37
C ILE A 38 1.97 -1.03 2.07
N ALA A 39 2.61 0.09 1.79
CA ALA A 39 2.17 1.40 2.29
C ALA A 39 1.70 2.23 1.12
N ALA A 40 0.48 2.75 1.20
CA ALA A 40 -0.12 3.59 0.18
C ALA A 40 -0.54 4.91 0.80
N ASN A 41 -0.16 6.02 0.18
CA ASN A 41 -0.48 7.35 0.68
C ASN A 41 -0.42 8.37 -0.45
N THR A 42 -1.12 9.45 -0.31
CA THR A 42 -0.99 10.60 -1.21
C THR A 42 0.27 11.40 -0.90
N ASP A 43 0.76 11.33 0.33
CA ASP A 43 1.89 12.13 0.80
C ASP A 43 3.19 11.35 0.62
N ALA A 44 4.00 11.78 -0.36
CA ALA A 44 5.29 11.16 -0.64
C ALA A 44 6.25 11.27 0.54
N GLN A 45 6.16 12.35 1.31
CA GLN A 45 7.04 12.54 2.46
C GLN A 45 6.75 11.51 3.56
N ALA A 46 5.48 11.23 3.80
CA ALA A 46 5.09 10.18 4.75
C ALA A 46 5.61 8.82 4.29
N LEU A 47 5.55 8.54 3.01
CA LEU A 47 6.03 7.28 2.45
C LEU A 47 7.55 7.13 2.55
N SER A 48 8.28 8.23 2.55
CA SER A 48 9.74 8.18 2.61
C SER A 48 10.26 7.59 3.93
N HIS A 49 9.43 7.56 4.96
CA HIS A 49 9.78 7.01 6.27
C HIS A 49 9.28 5.58 6.47
N SER A 50 8.65 4.99 5.47
CA SER A 50 8.09 3.65 5.60
C SER A 50 9.11 2.58 5.23
N ASP A 51 9.15 1.50 6.01
CA ASP A 51 9.95 0.32 5.74
C ASP A 51 9.16 -0.79 5.04
N ALA A 52 7.97 -0.48 4.54
CA ALA A 52 7.16 -1.46 3.82
C ALA A 52 7.88 -1.98 2.57
N HIS A 53 7.57 -3.21 2.20
CA HIS A 53 8.18 -3.85 1.03
C HIS A 53 7.83 -3.13 -0.27
N ASN A 54 6.60 -2.62 -0.37
CA ASN A 54 6.15 -1.84 -1.51
C ASN A 54 5.57 -0.52 -1.04
N ILE A 55 5.91 0.53 -1.76
CA ILE A 55 5.46 1.89 -1.48
C ILE A 55 4.66 2.35 -2.70
N ILE A 56 3.44 2.80 -2.47
CA ILE A 56 2.57 3.29 -3.54
C ILE A 56 2.14 4.70 -3.22
N GLN A 57 2.56 5.65 -4.02
CA GLN A 57 2.04 7.00 -3.93
C GLN A 57 0.75 7.07 -4.74
N ILE A 58 -0.34 7.31 -4.04
CA ILE A 58 -1.66 7.45 -4.66
C ILE A 58 -1.76 8.88 -5.20
N GLY A 59 -2.35 9.03 -6.38
CA GLY A 59 -2.59 10.36 -6.92
C GLY A 59 -3.48 11.17 -5.98
N ASP A 60 -3.07 12.39 -5.68
CA ASP A 60 -3.83 13.25 -4.79
C ASP A 60 -4.94 13.94 -5.57
N THR A 61 -6.09 13.29 -5.60
CA THR A 61 -7.27 13.88 -6.24
C THR A 61 -7.83 15.04 -5.43
N GLY A 62 -7.41 15.17 -4.17
CA GLY A 62 -7.80 16.30 -3.33
C GLY A 62 -7.14 17.62 -3.73
N LEU A 63 -6.00 17.56 -4.39
CA LEU A 63 -5.39 18.73 -4.99
C LEU A 63 -6.19 19.27 -6.17
N GLY A 64 -7.20 18.53 -6.54
CA GLY A 64 -7.97 18.80 -7.70
C GLY A 64 -9.12 19.76 -7.53
N ALA A 65 -9.15 20.61 -6.51
CA ALA A 65 -10.20 21.62 -6.43
C ALA A 65 -10.28 22.47 -7.68
N GLY A 66 -9.14 22.65 -8.37
CA GLY A 66 -9.09 23.30 -9.67
C GLY A 66 -8.76 22.35 -10.81
N MET A 67 -8.68 21.06 -10.57
CA MET A 67 -8.27 20.08 -11.57
C MET A 67 -9.47 19.65 -12.41
N ARG A 68 -9.23 19.43 -13.70
CA ARG A 68 -10.29 18.92 -14.56
C ARG A 68 -10.66 17.51 -14.17
N PRO A 69 -11.95 17.14 -14.25
CA PRO A 69 -12.40 15.81 -13.85
C PRO A 69 -11.73 14.66 -14.61
N ASP A 70 -11.38 14.86 -15.89
CA ASP A 70 -10.71 13.83 -16.68
C ASP A 70 -9.32 13.53 -16.15
N ILE A 71 -8.59 14.53 -15.68
CA ILE A 71 -7.27 14.35 -15.08
C ILE A 71 -7.39 13.62 -13.75
N GLY A 72 -8.35 14.00 -12.93
CA GLY A 72 -8.60 13.34 -11.66
C GLY A 72 -8.94 11.87 -11.84
N ARG A 73 -9.76 11.55 -12.83
CA ARG A 73 -10.11 10.16 -13.15
C ARG A 73 -8.89 9.38 -13.60
N GLN A 74 -8.05 9.96 -14.45
CA GLN A 74 -6.85 9.31 -14.94
C GLN A 74 -5.89 8.98 -13.78
N LEU A 75 -5.70 9.92 -12.85
CA LEU A 75 -4.85 9.68 -11.68
C LEU A 75 -5.42 8.57 -10.80
N ALA A 76 -6.73 8.54 -10.62
CA ALA A 76 -7.37 7.49 -9.84
C ALA A 76 -7.20 6.12 -10.48
N GLU A 77 -7.31 6.04 -11.80
CA GLU A 77 -7.11 4.79 -12.52
C GLU A 77 -5.68 4.29 -12.42
N GLN A 78 -4.70 5.19 -12.53
CA GLN A 78 -3.29 4.83 -12.38
C GLN A 78 -3.00 4.31 -10.98
N SER A 79 -3.56 4.95 -9.97
CA SER A 79 -3.39 4.52 -8.58
C SER A 79 -3.99 3.12 -8.36
N ARG A 80 -5.17 2.88 -8.92
CA ARG A 80 -5.82 1.57 -8.81
C ARG A 80 -4.98 0.48 -9.46
N GLU A 81 -4.44 0.73 -10.65
CA GLU A 81 -3.60 -0.25 -11.34
C GLU A 81 -2.36 -0.59 -10.52
N ARG A 82 -1.75 0.41 -9.90
CA ARG A 82 -0.56 0.19 -9.08
C ARG A 82 -0.88 -0.64 -7.84
N ILE A 83 -2.03 -0.40 -7.23
CA ILE A 83 -2.49 -1.18 -6.10
C ILE A 83 -2.80 -2.61 -6.53
N GLU A 84 -3.50 -2.79 -7.65
CA GLU A 84 -3.81 -4.11 -8.17
C GLU A 84 -2.55 -4.91 -8.46
N ASP A 85 -1.54 -4.27 -9.06
CA ASP A 85 -0.26 -4.91 -9.33
C ASP A 85 0.43 -5.34 -8.04
N ALA A 86 0.39 -4.49 -7.03
CA ALA A 86 1.01 -4.80 -5.73
C ALA A 86 0.31 -5.96 -5.02
N LEU A 87 -0.99 -6.13 -5.25
CA LEU A 87 -1.78 -7.20 -4.63
C LEU A 87 -1.79 -8.50 -5.42
N ARG A 88 -1.24 -8.48 -6.63
CA ARG A 88 -1.27 -9.65 -7.50
C ARG A 88 -0.56 -10.81 -6.85
N GLY A 89 -1.19 -11.98 -6.88
CA GLY A 89 -0.65 -13.19 -6.30
C GLY A 89 -0.98 -13.38 -4.83
N ALA A 90 -1.62 -12.42 -4.17
CA ALA A 90 -2.00 -12.57 -2.78
C ALA A 90 -3.17 -13.54 -2.64
N HIS A 91 -3.09 -14.40 -1.65
CA HIS A 91 -4.20 -15.28 -1.28
C HIS A 91 -5.09 -14.61 -0.24
N VAL A 92 -4.50 -13.77 0.62
CA VAL A 92 -5.21 -13.04 1.66
C VAL A 92 -4.67 -11.61 1.67
N VAL A 93 -5.57 -10.63 1.73
CA VAL A 93 -5.20 -9.23 1.83
C VAL A 93 -5.91 -8.62 3.03
N PHE A 94 -5.13 -7.98 3.90
CA PHE A 94 -5.67 -7.18 5.00
C PHE A 94 -5.45 -5.71 4.67
N ILE A 95 -6.48 -4.90 4.85
CA ILE A 95 -6.39 -3.45 4.65
C ILE A 95 -6.58 -2.76 5.99
N VAL A 96 -5.66 -1.91 6.34
CA VAL A 96 -5.67 -1.18 7.61
C VAL A 96 -5.53 0.32 7.41
#